data_292c40f62f149e4ded1f333735362f2f
#
_entry.id   292c40f62f149e4ded1f333735362f2f
#
_cell.length_a   1.000
_cell.length_b   1.000
_cell.length_c   1.000
_cell.angle_alpha   90.00
_cell.angle_beta   90.00
_cell.angle_gamma   90.00
#
_symmetry.space_group_name_H-M   'P 1'
#
loop_
_entity.id
_entity.type
_entity.pdbx_description
1 polymer ?
#
loop_
_entity_poly.entity_id
_entity_poly.type
_entity_poly.pdbx_seq_one_letter_code
_entity_poly.pdbx_strand_id
1 'polypeptide(L)'
;FFPIFAGLNELFMQLSNTELILIRITGEDRPGLTASVTEILAKYDATILDIGQADIHNTLSLGILCMTEEQNSGFIMKELLFKASSLGVTIRFYPISTEEYESWVKMQGKNRYILTLLGRKLSARQIAATTRILAEQGMNIDAIKRLTGRIPLNECESRTRACIEFSVRGTPKDRIVMQEQ
;
A
#
# COMPACT_ATOMS: atom_id res chain seq x y z
N PHE A 1 19.22 -25.56 32.16
CA PHE A 1 19.85 -24.72 31.09
C PHE A 1 19.61 -25.29 29.68
N PHE A 2 18.37 -25.61 29.25
CA PHE A 2 18.15 -26.13 27.90
C PHE A 2 16.74 -25.93 27.32
N PRO A 3 15.97 -24.85 27.54
CA PRO A 3 14.76 -24.64 26.70
C PRO A 3 14.83 -23.47 25.71
N ILE A 4 15.81 -22.57 25.82
CA ILE A 4 15.83 -21.36 24.98
C ILE A 4 16.34 -21.65 23.56
N PHE A 5 17.23 -22.62 23.39
CA PHE A 5 17.79 -22.98 22.07
C PHE A 5 16.84 -23.84 21.21
N ALA A 6 15.94 -24.62 21.81
CA ALA A 6 14.96 -25.41 21.05
C ALA A 6 13.93 -24.50 20.36
N GLY A 7 13.41 -23.48 21.03
CA GLY A 7 12.46 -22.54 20.45
C GLY A 7 13.05 -21.65 19.35
N LEU A 8 14.33 -21.31 19.43
CA LEU A 8 15.03 -20.57 18.37
C LEU A 8 15.23 -21.43 17.11
N ASN A 9 15.57 -22.70 17.26
CA ASN A 9 15.73 -23.62 16.12
C ASN A 9 14.37 -23.92 15.45
N GLU A 10 13.28 -24.07 16.20
CA GLU A 10 11.94 -24.24 15.62
C GLU A 10 11.48 -22.97 14.91
N LEU A 11 11.75 -21.79 15.45
CA LEU A 11 11.45 -20.51 14.80
C LEU A 11 12.28 -20.30 13.52
N PHE A 12 13.56 -20.68 13.54
CA PHE A 12 14.42 -20.63 12.34
C PHE A 12 13.99 -21.67 11.30
N MET A 13 13.57 -22.88 11.69
CA MET A 13 13.01 -23.88 10.77
C MET A 13 11.66 -23.45 10.18
N GLN A 14 10.79 -22.80 10.95
CA GLN A 14 9.54 -22.23 10.43
C GLN A 14 9.78 -21.11 9.41
N LEU A 15 10.76 -20.25 9.65
CA LEU A 15 11.11 -19.18 8.70
C LEU A 15 11.81 -19.71 7.43
N SER A 16 12.46 -20.86 7.48
CA SER A 16 13.15 -21.43 6.31
C SER A 16 12.23 -22.09 5.29
N ASN A 17 10.94 -22.25 5.60
CA ASN A 17 9.95 -22.89 4.73
C ASN A 17 8.78 -21.95 4.37
N THR A 18 8.98 -20.62 4.47
CA THR A 18 7.96 -19.63 4.16
C THR A 18 8.40 -18.74 3.01
N GLU A 19 7.43 -18.34 2.20
CA GLU A 19 7.58 -17.39 1.10
C GLU A 19 6.83 -16.09 1.39
N LEU A 20 7.44 -14.97 1.00
CA LEU A 20 6.83 -13.64 1.00
C LEU A 20 6.38 -13.30 -0.42
N ILE A 21 5.12 -12.95 -0.59
CA ILE A 21 4.54 -12.66 -1.89
C ILE A 21 3.80 -11.32 -1.82
N LEU A 22 4.21 -10.39 -2.67
CA LEU A 22 3.43 -9.18 -2.94
C LEU A 22 2.45 -9.47 -4.08
N ILE A 23 1.17 -9.42 -3.78
CA ILE A 23 0.07 -9.61 -4.71
C ILE A 23 -0.44 -8.23 -5.11
N ARG A 24 -0.49 -7.94 -6.42
CA ARG A 24 -1.09 -6.71 -6.96
C ARG A 24 -2.27 -7.05 -7.85
N ILE A 25 -3.41 -6.44 -7.57
CA ILE A 25 -4.65 -6.62 -8.31
C ILE A 25 -5.10 -5.25 -8.81
N THR A 26 -5.43 -5.18 -10.10
CA THR A 26 -5.95 -3.97 -10.73
C THR A 26 -7.11 -4.33 -11.65
N GLY A 27 -8.14 -3.50 -11.66
CA GLY A 27 -9.31 -3.67 -12.50
C GLY A 27 -10.48 -2.82 -12.07
N GLU A 28 -11.66 -3.09 -12.59
CA GLU A 28 -12.89 -2.41 -12.19
C GLU A 28 -13.25 -2.78 -10.75
N ASP A 29 -13.54 -1.76 -9.93
CA ASP A 29 -13.93 -1.99 -8.54
C ASP A 29 -15.33 -2.61 -8.48
N ARG A 30 -15.45 -3.66 -7.67
CA ARG A 30 -16.72 -4.38 -7.45
C ARG A 30 -16.84 -4.81 -6.00
N PRO A 31 -18.03 -4.74 -5.40
CA PRO A 31 -18.28 -5.27 -4.07
C PRO A 31 -17.85 -6.73 -3.97
N GLY A 32 -17.11 -7.08 -2.90
CA GLY A 32 -16.68 -8.46 -2.62
C GLY A 32 -15.37 -8.89 -3.29
N LEU A 33 -14.72 -8.06 -4.10
CA LEU A 33 -13.44 -8.40 -4.72
C LEU A 33 -12.37 -8.67 -3.66
N THR A 34 -12.16 -7.74 -2.75
CA THR A 34 -11.18 -7.88 -1.66
C THR A 34 -11.52 -9.07 -0.76
N ALA A 35 -12.82 -9.27 -0.43
CA ALA A 35 -13.26 -10.42 0.35
C ALA A 35 -12.90 -11.75 -0.34
N SER A 36 -13.20 -11.88 -1.64
CA SER A 36 -12.88 -13.08 -2.41
C SER A 36 -11.40 -13.42 -2.45
N VAL A 37 -10.54 -12.40 -2.48
CA VAL A 37 -9.08 -12.57 -2.48
C VAL A 37 -8.59 -12.99 -1.09
N THR A 38 -9.06 -12.32 -0.05
CA THR A 38 -8.65 -12.62 1.34
C THR A 38 -9.20 -13.96 1.83
N GLU A 39 -10.37 -14.41 1.35
CA GLU A 39 -10.90 -15.76 1.63
C GLU A 39 -9.96 -16.85 1.08
N ILE A 40 -9.40 -16.67 -0.12
CA ILE A 40 -8.43 -17.61 -0.66
C ILE A 40 -7.16 -17.64 0.20
N LEU A 41 -6.65 -16.47 0.61
CA LEU A 41 -5.48 -16.40 1.50
C LEU A 41 -5.75 -17.08 2.86
N ALA A 42 -6.93 -16.84 3.43
CA ALA A 42 -7.37 -17.42 4.70
C ALA A 42 -7.48 -18.97 4.63
N LYS A 43 -7.92 -19.52 3.50
CA LYS A 43 -8.00 -20.97 3.28
C LYS A 43 -6.66 -21.70 3.46
N TYR A 44 -5.55 -21.00 3.21
CA TYR A 44 -4.18 -21.51 3.31
C TYR A 44 -3.42 -20.93 4.50
N ASP A 45 -4.12 -20.35 5.48
CA ASP A 45 -3.55 -19.74 6.68
C ASP A 45 -2.43 -18.71 6.39
N ALA A 46 -2.52 -18.02 5.23
CA ALA A 46 -1.53 -17.00 4.87
C ALA A 46 -1.63 -15.79 5.82
N THR A 47 -0.49 -15.36 6.33
CA THR A 47 -0.40 -14.17 7.19
C THR A 47 -0.29 -12.92 6.34
N ILE A 48 -1.20 -11.95 6.50
CA ILE A 48 -1.12 -10.65 5.84
C ILE A 48 -0.16 -9.75 6.63
N LEU A 49 0.91 -9.31 5.98
CA LEU A 49 1.93 -8.42 6.55
C LEU A 49 1.63 -6.94 6.24
N ASP A 50 1.06 -6.66 5.08
CA ASP A 50 0.59 -5.32 4.69
C ASP A 50 -0.53 -5.43 3.66
N ILE A 51 -1.45 -4.45 3.68
CA ILE A 51 -2.55 -4.36 2.72
C ILE A 51 -2.86 -2.90 2.43
N GLY A 52 -3.03 -2.58 1.16
CA GLY A 52 -3.40 -1.25 0.71
C GLY A 52 -4.35 -1.30 -0.48
N GLN A 53 -5.42 -0.50 -0.42
CA GLN A 53 -6.39 -0.38 -1.48
C GLN A 53 -6.60 1.09 -1.85
N ALA A 54 -6.63 1.37 -3.14
CA ALA A 54 -6.99 2.67 -3.68
C ALA A 54 -8.03 2.50 -4.80
N ASP A 55 -9.00 3.41 -4.83
CA ASP A 55 -9.97 3.52 -5.90
C ASP A 55 -9.90 4.91 -6.54
N ILE A 56 -9.70 4.96 -7.85
CA ILE A 56 -9.74 6.18 -8.67
C ILE A 56 -10.60 5.89 -9.89
N HIS A 57 -11.72 6.58 -10.02
CA HIS A 57 -12.63 6.46 -11.17
C HIS A 57 -13.06 5.00 -11.42
N ASN A 58 -13.57 4.34 -10.38
CA ASN A 58 -13.97 2.92 -10.41
C ASN A 58 -12.86 1.93 -10.80
N THR A 59 -11.61 2.37 -10.74
CA THR A 59 -10.47 1.49 -10.96
C THR A 59 -9.80 1.19 -9.62
N LEU A 60 -9.94 -0.05 -9.19
CA LEU A 60 -9.29 -0.60 -7.99
C LEU A 60 -7.81 -0.85 -8.25
N SER A 61 -7.00 -0.47 -7.29
CA SER A 61 -5.64 -0.94 -7.12
C SER A 61 -5.50 -1.51 -5.71
N LEU A 62 -5.36 -2.83 -5.61
CA LEU A 62 -5.20 -3.56 -4.34
C LEU A 62 -3.82 -4.18 -4.30
N GLY A 63 -3.07 -3.91 -3.24
CA GLY A 63 -1.80 -4.55 -2.92
C GLY A 63 -1.92 -5.32 -1.63
N ILE A 64 -1.45 -6.57 -1.59
CA ILE A 64 -1.39 -7.40 -0.40
C ILE A 64 0.00 -8.01 -0.32
N LEU A 65 0.71 -7.76 0.75
CA LEU A 65 1.94 -8.46 1.09
C LEU A 65 1.59 -9.55 2.10
N CYS A 66 1.83 -10.79 1.75
CA CYS A 66 1.55 -11.92 2.63
C CYS A 66 2.75 -12.86 2.75
N MET A 67 2.77 -13.58 3.85
CA MET A 67 3.67 -14.69 4.14
C MET A 67 2.85 -15.99 4.13
N THR A 68 3.35 -17.01 3.47
CA THR A 68 2.72 -18.32 3.40
C THR A 68 3.78 -19.42 3.44
N GLU A 69 3.40 -20.64 3.76
CA GLU A 69 4.28 -21.78 3.59
C GLU A 69 4.58 -22.02 2.12
N GLU A 70 5.83 -22.37 1.78
CA GLU A 70 6.30 -22.60 0.41
C GLU A 70 5.43 -23.61 -0.36
N GLN A 71 5.00 -24.68 0.33
CA GLN A 71 4.11 -25.70 -0.26
C GLN A 71 2.73 -25.16 -0.64
N ASN A 72 2.25 -24.08 -0.05
CA ASN A 72 0.94 -23.49 -0.27
C ASN A 72 0.97 -22.39 -1.35
N SER A 73 2.13 -21.79 -1.60
CA SER A 73 2.26 -20.62 -2.49
C SER A 73 1.73 -20.89 -3.90
N GLY A 74 2.07 -22.02 -4.46
CA GLY A 74 1.60 -22.44 -5.78
C GLY A 74 0.08 -22.64 -5.88
N PHE A 75 -0.54 -23.17 -4.81
CA PHE A 75 -2.00 -23.33 -4.75
C PHE A 75 -2.71 -21.99 -4.62
N ILE A 76 -2.20 -21.11 -3.76
CA ILE A 76 -2.69 -19.73 -3.59
C ILE A 76 -2.65 -18.99 -4.93
N MET A 77 -1.49 -18.95 -5.59
CA MET A 77 -1.34 -18.27 -6.87
C MET A 77 -2.29 -18.81 -7.93
N LYS A 78 -2.46 -20.15 -8.02
CA LYS A 78 -3.38 -20.78 -8.95
C LYS A 78 -4.83 -20.38 -8.70
N GLU A 79 -5.32 -20.48 -7.46
CA GLU A 79 -6.69 -20.12 -7.11
C GLU A 79 -6.95 -18.63 -7.33
N LEU A 80 -6.02 -17.77 -6.97
CA LEU A 80 -6.11 -16.33 -7.21
C LEU A 80 -6.14 -15.97 -8.70
N LEU A 81 -5.36 -16.66 -9.55
CA LEU A 81 -5.41 -16.48 -11.01
C LEU A 81 -6.78 -16.83 -11.58
N PHE A 82 -7.35 -17.97 -11.19
CA PHE A 82 -8.70 -18.36 -11.63
C PHE A 82 -9.75 -17.36 -11.14
N LYS A 83 -9.65 -16.93 -9.88
CA LYS A 83 -10.57 -15.94 -9.31
C LYS A 83 -10.46 -14.61 -10.02
N ALA A 84 -9.25 -14.11 -10.27
CA ALA A 84 -9.00 -12.86 -10.99
C ALA A 84 -9.59 -12.90 -12.40
N SER A 85 -9.39 -14.01 -13.12
CA SER A 85 -10.00 -14.23 -14.44
C SER A 85 -11.53 -14.18 -14.38
N SER A 86 -12.15 -14.83 -13.39
CA SER A 86 -13.62 -14.82 -13.22
C SER A 86 -14.18 -13.45 -12.87
N LEU A 87 -13.39 -12.62 -12.19
CA LEU A 87 -13.75 -11.25 -11.81
C LEU A 87 -13.38 -10.21 -12.88
N GLY A 88 -12.67 -10.60 -13.93
CA GLY A 88 -12.22 -9.68 -14.98
C GLY A 88 -11.17 -8.68 -14.53
N VAL A 89 -10.35 -9.04 -13.54
CA VAL A 89 -9.26 -8.20 -13.00
C VAL A 89 -7.90 -8.78 -13.37
N THR A 90 -6.90 -7.91 -13.40
CA THR A 90 -5.50 -8.32 -13.61
C THR A 90 -4.83 -8.55 -12.26
N ILE A 91 -4.15 -9.69 -12.12
CA ILE A 91 -3.35 -10.01 -10.94
C ILE A 91 -1.89 -10.23 -11.32
N ARG A 92 -0.98 -9.81 -10.45
CA ARG A 92 0.46 -10.05 -10.57
C ARG A 92 1.03 -10.45 -9.22
N PHE A 93 1.98 -11.37 -9.24
CA PHE A 93 2.69 -11.85 -8.06
C PHE A 93 4.15 -11.43 -8.15
N TYR A 94 4.69 -10.97 -7.05
CA TYR A 94 6.10 -10.58 -6.91
C TYR A 94 6.65 -11.28 -5.68
N PRO A 95 7.53 -12.28 -5.84
CA PRO A 95 8.27 -12.84 -4.72
C PRO A 95 9.12 -11.73 -4.07
N ILE A 96 9.15 -11.68 -2.76
CA ILE A 96 9.93 -10.72 -1.98
C ILE A 96 10.91 -11.52 -1.12
N SER A 97 12.19 -11.15 -1.14
CA SER A 97 13.16 -11.79 -0.25
C SER A 97 13.02 -11.29 1.19
N THR A 98 13.48 -12.09 2.15
CA THR A 98 13.48 -11.69 3.56
C THR A 98 14.29 -10.42 3.78
N GLU A 99 15.41 -10.27 3.08
CA GLU A 99 16.28 -9.10 3.16
C GLU A 99 15.59 -7.83 2.62
N GLU A 100 14.86 -7.95 1.50
CA GLU A 100 14.06 -6.85 0.96
C GLU A 100 12.97 -6.42 1.93
N TYR A 101 12.25 -7.38 2.52
CA TYR A 101 11.23 -7.12 3.52
C TYR A 101 11.79 -6.44 4.76
N GLU A 102 12.87 -6.98 5.34
CA GLU A 102 13.51 -6.37 6.52
C GLU A 102 14.04 -4.96 6.24
N SER A 103 14.64 -4.76 5.06
CA SER A 103 15.09 -3.44 4.62
C SER A 103 13.94 -2.46 4.52
N TRP A 104 12.82 -2.89 3.95
CA TRP A 104 11.60 -2.09 3.85
C TRP A 104 11.01 -1.77 5.24
N VAL A 105 10.96 -2.73 6.16
CA VAL A 105 10.49 -2.52 7.54
C VAL A 105 11.36 -1.51 8.28
N LYS A 106 12.69 -1.59 8.15
CA LYS A 106 13.63 -0.62 8.75
C LYS A 106 13.36 0.80 8.24
N MET A 107 12.97 0.97 6.99
CA MET A 107 12.62 2.28 6.44
C MET A 107 11.27 2.80 6.96
N GLN A 108 10.38 1.95 7.48
CA GLN A 108 9.09 2.35 8.05
C GLN A 108 9.21 3.11 9.38
N GLY A 109 10.29 2.92 10.15
CA GLY A 109 10.50 3.53 11.46
C GLY A 109 10.77 5.04 11.46
N LYS A 110 10.67 5.73 10.30
CA LYS A 110 10.85 7.19 10.21
C LYS A 110 9.59 7.94 10.65
N ASN A 111 9.78 9.20 11.08
CA ASN A 111 8.68 10.07 11.45
C ASN A 111 7.67 10.22 10.31
N ARG A 112 6.39 10.17 10.65
CA ARG A 112 5.28 10.38 9.72
C ARG A 112 4.66 11.76 9.95
N TYR A 113 4.28 12.41 8.87
CA TYR A 113 3.61 13.71 8.86
C TYR A 113 2.41 13.64 7.93
N ILE A 114 1.41 14.43 8.26
CA ILE A 114 0.26 14.67 7.39
C ILE A 114 0.35 16.10 6.89
N LEU A 115 0.41 16.26 5.59
CA LEU A 115 0.39 17.56 4.94
C LEU A 115 -0.95 17.70 4.21
N THR A 116 -1.66 18.78 4.50
CA THR A 116 -2.98 19.06 3.91
C THR A 116 -2.89 20.26 2.97
N LEU A 117 -3.25 20.03 1.72
CA LEU A 117 -3.36 21.09 0.71
C LEU A 117 -4.84 21.49 0.55
N LEU A 118 -5.15 22.74 0.86
CA LEU A 118 -6.48 23.31 0.74
C LEU A 118 -6.53 24.34 -0.40
N GLY A 119 -7.55 24.28 -1.23
CA GLY A 119 -7.72 25.23 -2.31
C GLY A 119 -9.14 25.24 -2.87
N ARG A 120 -9.46 26.24 -3.71
CA ARG A 120 -10.72 26.25 -4.47
C ARG A 120 -10.69 25.22 -5.60
N LYS A 121 -9.55 25.07 -6.23
CA LYS A 121 -9.27 24.15 -7.33
C LYS A 121 -7.88 23.55 -7.12
N LEU A 122 -7.74 22.28 -7.41
CA LEU A 122 -6.44 21.61 -7.39
C LEU A 122 -5.86 21.64 -8.79
N SER A 123 -4.73 22.29 -8.94
CA SER A 123 -3.99 22.35 -10.20
C SER A 123 -2.77 21.43 -10.13
N ALA A 124 -2.36 20.89 -11.28
CA ALA A 124 -1.13 20.13 -11.39
C ALA A 124 0.10 20.92 -10.91
N ARG A 125 0.09 22.27 -11.12
CA ARG A 125 1.17 23.14 -10.64
C ARG A 125 1.31 23.12 -9.11
N GLN A 126 0.19 23.16 -8.37
CA GLN A 126 0.21 23.10 -6.90
C GLN A 126 0.72 21.75 -6.42
N ILE A 127 0.25 20.65 -7.01
CA ILE A 127 0.72 19.31 -6.65
C ILE A 127 2.22 19.20 -6.95
N ALA A 128 2.67 19.63 -8.14
CA ALA A 128 4.09 19.58 -8.53
C ALA A 128 4.97 20.42 -7.58
N ALA A 129 4.52 21.60 -7.17
CA ALA A 129 5.27 22.44 -6.23
C ALA A 129 5.38 21.75 -4.88
N THR A 130 4.27 21.24 -4.32
CA THR A 130 4.24 20.53 -3.04
C THR A 130 5.13 19.29 -3.05
N THR A 131 5.01 18.45 -4.08
CA THR A 131 5.80 17.20 -4.14
C THR A 131 7.29 17.47 -4.35
N ARG A 132 7.65 18.56 -5.08
CA ARG A 132 9.04 18.99 -5.23
C ARG A 132 9.64 19.40 -3.89
N ILE A 133 8.93 20.23 -3.11
CA ILE A 133 9.40 20.66 -1.77
C ILE A 133 9.64 19.44 -0.88
N LEU A 134 8.71 18.48 -0.87
CA LEU A 134 8.86 17.25 -0.11
C LEU A 134 10.10 16.46 -0.54
N ALA A 135 10.33 16.34 -1.85
CA ALA A 135 11.49 15.64 -2.39
C ALA A 135 12.81 16.35 -2.04
N GLU A 136 12.88 17.68 -2.14
CA GLU A 136 14.05 18.49 -1.77
C GLU A 136 14.38 18.35 -0.27
N GLN A 137 13.35 18.20 0.57
CA GLN A 137 13.50 17.91 2.00
C GLN A 137 13.84 16.45 2.31
N GLY A 138 13.94 15.58 1.31
CA GLY A 138 14.22 14.15 1.49
C GLY A 138 13.07 13.37 2.09
N MET A 139 11.84 13.89 1.97
CA MET A 139 10.61 13.25 2.43
C MET A 139 10.05 12.31 1.36
N ASN A 140 9.60 11.14 1.78
CA ASN A 140 8.88 10.21 0.92
C ASN A 140 7.36 10.40 1.06
N ILE A 141 6.65 10.31 -0.04
CA ILE A 141 5.19 10.33 -0.05
C ILE A 141 4.70 8.89 -0.04
N ASP A 142 4.01 8.49 1.02
CA ASP A 142 3.45 7.15 1.18
C ASP A 142 2.04 7.05 0.56
N ALA A 143 1.24 8.11 0.67
CA ALA A 143 -0.09 8.17 0.10
C ALA A 143 -0.51 9.60 -0.24
N ILE A 144 -1.35 9.74 -1.25
CA ILE A 144 -2.05 10.99 -1.59
C ILE A 144 -3.53 10.68 -1.66
N LYS A 145 -4.34 11.39 -0.87
CA LYS A 145 -5.78 11.16 -0.79
C LYS A 145 -6.56 12.45 -0.93
N ARG A 146 -7.53 12.48 -1.85
CA ARG A 146 -8.51 13.58 -1.89
C ARG A 146 -9.57 13.36 -0.81
N LEU A 147 -9.73 14.33 0.08
CA LEU A 147 -10.69 14.28 1.20
C LEU A 147 -12.05 14.86 0.83
N THR A 148 -12.12 15.71 -0.20
CA THR A 148 -13.37 16.32 -0.65
C THR A 148 -14.05 15.48 -1.72
N GLY A 149 -15.38 15.52 -1.74
CA GLY A 149 -16.20 14.89 -2.78
C GLY A 149 -15.82 15.36 -4.19
N ARG A 150 -16.16 14.54 -5.16
CA ARG A 150 -16.03 14.88 -6.59
C ARG A 150 -17.31 15.59 -7.01
N ILE A 151 -17.17 16.58 -7.85
CA ILE A 151 -18.27 17.45 -8.30
C ILE A 151 -18.44 17.28 -9.81
N PRO A 152 -19.69 17.23 -10.32
CA PRO A 152 -19.94 17.21 -11.76
C PRO A 152 -19.24 18.38 -12.46
N LEU A 153 -18.77 18.15 -13.68
CA LEU A 153 -17.98 19.16 -14.44
C LEU A 153 -18.73 20.45 -14.70
N ASN A 154 -20.07 20.38 -14.85
CA ASN A 154 -20.95 21.53 -15.06
C ASN A 154 -21.16 22.39 -13.79
N GLU A 155 -20.83 21.87 -12.60
CA GLU A 155 -20.99 22.59 -11.33
C GLU A 155 -19.66 23.12 -10.77
N CYS A 156 -18.58 22.87 -11.47
CA CYS A 156 -17.19 23.04 -10.99
C CYS A 156 -16.78 24.51 -10.75
N GLU A 157 -17.56 25.51 -11.20
CA GLU A 157 -17.12 26.91 -11.18
C GLU A 157 -17.47 27.71 -9.94
N SER A 158 -18.49 27.32 -9.15
CA SER A 158 -19.04 28.27 -8.19
C SER A 158 -18.80 28.01 -6.68
N ARG A 159 -18.49 26.79 -6.24
CA ARG A 159 -18.40 26.47 -4.79
C ARG A 159 -17.39 25.39 -4.38
N THR A 160 -16.41 25.09 -5.18
CA THR A 160 -15.53 23.95 -4.89
C THR A 160 -14.43 24.31 -3.88
N ARG A 161 -14.48 23.66 -2.73
CA ARG A 161 -13.29 23.50 -1.90
C ARG A 161 -12.68 22.14 -2.24
N ALA A 162 -11.40 22.13 -2.52
CA ALA A 162 -10.65 20.93 -2.76
C ALA A 162 -9.62 20.75 -1.63
N CYS A 163 -9.60 19.54 -1.04
CA CYS A 163 -8.66 19.17 0.00
C CYS A 163 -7.96 17.88 -0.41
N ILE A 164 -6.63 17.92 -0.42
CA ILE A 164 -5.77 16.75 -0.59
C ILE A 164 -4.91 16.58 0.65
N GLU A 165 -4.82 15.36 1.11
CA GLU A 165 -3.94 14.92 2.17
C GLU A 165 -2.79 14.13 1.57
N PHE A 166 -1.58 14.45 1.98
CA PHE A 166 -0.35 13.71 1.72
C PHE A 166 0.09 13.07 3.02
N SER A 167 0.17 11.76 3.06
CA SER A 167 0.89 11.03 4.10
C SER A 167 2.35 10.95 3.71
N VAL A 168 3.24 11.55 4.48
CA VAL A 168 4.66 11.65 4.17
C VAL A 168 5.51 11.11 5.30
N ARG A 169 6.67 10.58 4.94
CA ARG A 169 7.59 9.93 5.87
C ARG A 169 9.01 10.43 5.65
N GLY A 170 9.72 10.63 6.75
CA GLY A 170 11.12 11.05 6.70
C GLY A 170 11.47 12.02 7.81
N THR A 171 12.69 12.55 7.75
CA THR A 171 13.15 13.65 8.61
C THR A 171 13.45 14.80 7.70
N PRO A 172 12.67 15.91 7.75
CA PRO A 172 12.92 17.06 6.90
C PRO A 172 14.29 17.64 7.21
N LYS A 173 15.02 18.04 6.19
CA LYS A 173 16.34 18.67 6.31
C LYS A 173 16.24 20.01 7.02
N ASP A 174 15.16 20.75 6.75
CA ASP A 174 14.86 22.04 7.40
C ASP A 174 13.39 22.11 7.78
N ARG A 175 13.10 22.12 9.09
CA ARG A 175 11.74 22.22 9.63
C ARG A 175 11.11 23.59 9.42
N ILE A 176 11.91 24.65 9.34
CA ILE A 176 11.42 26.03 9.21
C ILE A 176 10.86 26.23 7.80
N VAL A 177 11.57 25.78 6.78
CA VAL A 177 11.12 25.87 5.38
C VAL A 177 9.80 25.10 5.16
N MET A 178 9.54 24.02 5.91
CA MET A 178 8.29 23.27 5.82
C MET A 178 7.09 23.99 6.47
N GLN A 179 7.32 24.95 7.35
CA GLN A 179 6.25 25.68 8.06
C GLN A 179 5.87 27.01 7.40
N GLU A 180 6.75 27.59 6.58
CA GLU A 180 6.56 28.92 5.96
C GLU A 180 5.99 28.89 4.54
N GLN A 181 5.68 27.71 3.97
CA GLN A 181 5.13 27.55 2.62
C GLN A 181 3.72 26.94 2.65
#